data_969a74d9832399d4c52aed4320898ae0
#
_entry.id   969a74d9832399d4c52aed4320898ae0
#
_cell.length_a   1.000
_cell.length_b   1.000
_cell.length_c   1.000
_cell.angle_alpha   90.00
_cell.angle_beta   90.00
_cell.angle_gamma   90.00
#
_symmetry.space_group_name_H-M   'P 1'
#
loop_
_entity.id
_entity.type
_entity.pdbx_description
1 polymer ?
#
loop_
_entity_poly.entity_id
_entity_poly.type
_entity_poly.pdbx_seq_one_letter_code
_entity_poly.pdbx_strand_id
1 'polypeptide(L)'
;MINKLVIDTLKPLGVPVGFQKYSGKASTYITFHEYLASGEEFEEDQESFTGHYIQVDVWSKSDYGILVKNIKVRLLEAGFKRIDEADFYETDTGLYHKGMRFFYLEEQEVE
;
A
#
# COMPACT_ATOMS: atom_id res chain seq x y z
N MET A 1 -0.12 -3.68 -13.71
CA MET A 1 -0.85 -2.57 -13.08
C MET A 1 -0.58 -2.55 -11.58
N ILE A 2 -0.25 -1.38 -11.08
CA ILE A 2 0.14 -1.23 -9.68
C ILE A 2 -0.97 -1.62 -8.70
N ASN A 3 -2.22 -1.23 -8.95
CA ASN A 3 -3.31 -1.56 -8.04
C ASN A 3 -3.53 -3.06 -7.91
N LYS A 4 -3.46 -3.78 -9.03
CA LYS A 4 -3.56 -5.24 -9.02
C LYS A 4 -2.41 -5.86 -8.23
N LEU A 5 -1.21 -5.36 -8.38
CA LEU A 5 -0.05 -5.85 -7.63
C LEU A 5 -0.25 -5.70 -6.13
N VAL A 6 -0.74 -4.53 -5.69
CA VAL A 6 -1.01 -4.29 -4.27
C VAL A 6 -2.09 -5.26 -3.76
N ILE A 7 -3.20 -5.38 -4.49
CA ILE A 7 -4.29 -6.29 -4.09
C ILE A 7 -3.80 -7.72 -4.00
N ASP A 8 -3.12 -8.22 -5.03
CA ASP A 8 -2.63 -9.59 -5.06
C ASP A 8 -1.61 -9.88 -3.96
N THR A 9 -0.80 -8.88 -3.62
CA THR A 9 0.20 -9.00 -2.56
C THR A 9 -0.43 -9.09 -1.18
N LEU A 10 -1.49 -8.31 -0.93
CA LEU A 10 -2.12 -8.21 0.40
C LEU A 10 -3.29 -9.17 0.61
N LYS A 11 -3.93 -9.64 -0.46
CA LYS A 11 -5.08 -10.53 -0.38
C LYS A 11 -4.84 -11.78 0.48
N PRO A 12 -3.67 -12.46 0.42
CA PRO A 12 -3.43 -13.64 1.25
C PRO A 12 -3.45 -13.40 2.75
N LEU A 13 -3.43 -12.14 3.20
CA LEU A 13 -3.46 -11.83 4.63
C LEU A 13 -4.83 -12.07 5.28
N GLY A 14 -5.86 -12.31 4.47
CA GLY A 14 -7.16 -12.73 4.98
C GLY A 14 -8.05 -11.62 5.51
N VAL A 15 -7.71 -10.35 5.28
CA VAL A 15 -8.56 -9.20 5.63
C VAL A 15 -9.00 -8.50 4.35
N PRO A 16 -10.15 -7.81 4.36
CA PRO A 16 -10.58 -7.07 3.16
C PRO A 16 -9.57 -6.01 2.74
N VAL A 17 -9.33 -5.92 1.45
CA VAL A 17 -8.44 -4.91 0.85
C VAL A 17 -9.26 -4.14 -0.18
N GLY A 18 -9.36 -2.83 0.01
CA GLY A 18 -10.12 -1.96 -0.89
C GLY A 18 -9.27 -0.83 -1.47
N PHE A 19 -9.52 -0.51 -2.73
CA PHE A 19 -8.91 0.64 -3.36
C PHE A 19 -9.65 1.92 -2.92
N GLN A 20 -8.93 2.83 -2.29
CA GLN A 20 -9.38 4.12 -1.75
C GLN A 20 -10.37 4.02 -0.60
N LYS A 21 -11.29 3.10 -0.62
CA LYS A 21 -12.31 2.98 0.43
C LYS A 21 -12.74 1.54 0.63
N TYR A 22 -13.37 1.30 1.77
CA TYR A 22 -13.99 0.03 2.11
C TYR A 22 -15.39 0.31 2.65
N SER A 23 -16.39 -0.34 2.07
CA SER A 23 -17.79 -0.15 2.45
C SER A 23 -18.41 -1.38 3.12
N GLY A 24 -17.60 -2.39 3.46
CA GLY A 24 -18.08 -3.59 4.13
C GLY A 24 -18.25 -3.42 5.64
N LYS A 25 -18.43 -4.56 6.34
CA LYS A 25 -18.72 -4.58 7.77
C LYS A 25 -17.61 -5.16 8.64
N ALA A 26 -16.47 -5.50 8.05
CA ALA A 26 -15.35 -6.03 8.82
C ALA A 26 -14.82 -4.98 9.78
N SER A 27 -14.43 -5.40 10.98
CA SER A 27 -13.86 -4.50 11.99
C SER A 27 -12.37 -4.21 11.74
N THR A 28 -11.74 -4.98 10.87
CA THR A 28 -10.35 -4.78 10.45
C THR A 28 -10.28 -4.90 8.94
N TYR A 29 -9.71 -3.90 8.29
CA TYR A 29 -9.60 -3.89 6.84
C TYR A 29 -8.42 -3.01 6.40
N ILE A 30 -8.05 -3.16 5.14
CA ILE A 30 -6.97 -2.40 4.51
C ILE A 30 -7.56 -1.58 3.37
N THR A 31 -7.15 -0.34 3.26
CA THR A 31 -7.38 0.47 2.07
C THR A 31 -6.04 0.96 1.54
N PHE A 32 -5.97 1.25 0.25
CA PHE A 32 -4.75 1.80 -0.33
C PHE A 32 -5.08 2.75 -1.47
N HIS A 33 -4.15 3.65 -1.74
CA HIS A 33 -4.24 4.54 -2.89
C HIS A 33 -2.85 4.98 -3.32
N GLU A 34 -2.75 5.35 -4.57
CA GLU A 34 -1.55 5.97 -5.10
C GLU A 34 -1.66 7.48 -4.92
N TYR A 35 -0.74 8.07 -4.15
CA TYR A 35 -0.78 9.50 -3.92
C TYR A 35 0.15 10.28 -4.85
N LEU A 36 1.04 9.59 -5.54
CA LEU A 36 1.94 10.21 -6.53
C LEU A 36 2.45 9.13 -7.48
N ALA A 37 2.43 9.43 -8.76
CA ALA A 37 3.15 8.66 -9.77
C ALA A 37 4.08 9.61 -10.50
N SER A 38 5.32 9.23 -10.70
CA SER A 38 6.30 10.04 -11.40
C SER A 38 7.05 9.25 -12.43
N GLY A 39 7.33 9.89 -13.57
CA GLY A 39 8.19 9.32 -14.58
C GLY A 39 9.65 9.45 -14.15
N GLU A 40 10.38 8.35 -14.26
CA GLU A 40 11.81 8.32 -14.01
C GLU A 40 12.51 7.95 -15.30
N GLU A 41 13.48 8.76 -15.71
CA GLU A 41 14.24 8.53 -16.93
C GLU A 41 15.72 8.42 -16.62
N PHE A 42 16.38 7.46 -17.27
CA PHE A 42 17.81 7.31 -17.18
C PHE A 42 18.44 7.79 -18.49
N GLU A 43 19.36 8.71 -18.40
CA GLU A 43 19.82 9.57 -19.47
C GLU A 43 20.45 8.86 -20.68
N GLU A 44 21.13 7.75 -20.48
CA GLU A 44 21.81 7.02 -21.56
C GLU A 44 21.05 5.78 -21.99
N ASP A 45 19.92 5.56 -21.36
CA ASP A 45 19.11 4.38 -21.51
C ASP A 45 17.75 4.86 -21.95
N GLN A 46 17.22 4.33 -23.01
CA GLN A 46 15.87 4.69 -23.45
C GLN A 46 14.78 3.98 -22.64
N GLU A 47 15.17 3.26 -21.59
CA GLU A 47 14.21 2.67 -20.67
C GLU A 47 13.61 3.74 -19.78
N SER A 48 12.31 3.74 -19.71
CA SER A 48 11.54 4.59 -18.80
C SER A 48 11.04 3.77 -17.65
N PHE A 49 11.02 4.39 -16.48
CA PHE A 49 10.49 3.80 -15.27
C PHE A 49 9.38 4.70 -14.74
N THR A 50 8.42 4.09 -14.04
CA THR A 50 7.42 4.85 -13.30
C THR A 50 7.62 4.59 -11.82
N GLY A 51 7.79 5.65 -11.05
CA GLY A 51 7.81 5.58 -9.60
C GLY A 51 6.39 5.68 -9.06
N HIS A 52 5.97 4.68 -8.30
CA HIS A 52 4.66 4.64 -7.68
C HIS A 52 4.80 4.86 -6.18
N TYR A 53 4.10 5.86 -5.68
CA TYR A 53 4.05 6.19 -4.25
C TYR A 53 2.68 5.79 -3.74
N ILE A 54 2.65 4.76 -2.92
CA ILE A 54 1.42 4.10 -2.47
C ILE A 54 1.27 4.28 -0.96
N GLN A 55 0.09 4.72 -0.53
CA GLN A 55 -0.25 4.69 0.87
C GLN A 55 -1.13 3.49 1.16
N VAL A 56 -0.76 2.71 2.15
CA VAL A 56 -1.51 1.56 2.64
C VAL A 56 -1.99 1.89 4.04
N ASP A 57 -3.29 1.84 4.25
CA ASP A 57 -3.91 2.17 5.52
C ASP A 57 -4.54 0.92 6.13
N VAL A 58 -4.24 0.68 7.40
CA VAL A 58 -4.91 -0.36 8.19
C VAL A 58 -5.87 0.31 9.14
N TRP A 59 -7.10 -0.18 9.16
CA TRP A 59 -8.17 0.31 10.01
C TRP A 59 -8.62 -0.84 10.89
N SER A 60 -8.66 -0.66 12.21
CA SER A 60 -9.03 -1.74 13.12
C SER A 60 -9.59 -1.21 14.42
N LYS A 61 -10.51 -1.95 15.01
CA LYS A 61 -11.00 -1.70 16.37
C LYS A 61 -10.16 -2.41 17.43
N SER A 62 -9.18 -3.19 17.01
CA SER A 62 -8.31 -3.96 17.90
C SER A 62 -6.86 -3.80 17.52
N ASP A 63 -5.96 -4.52 18.19
CA ASP A 63 -4.53 -4.51 17.91
C ASP A 63 -4.27 -5.03 16.48
N TYR A 64 -3.51 -4.26 15.72
CA TYR A 64 -3.15 -4.59 14.35
C TYR A 64 -1.64 -4.83 14.17
N GLY A 65 -0.89 -4.98 15.25
CA GLY A 65 0.58 -5.07 15.15
C GLY A 65 1.08 -6.19 14.28
N ILE A 66 0.49 -7.39 14.40
CA ILE A 66 0.88 -8.55 13.58
C ILE A 66 0.49 -8.32 12.12
N LEU A 67 -0.70 -7.81 11.87
CA LEU A 67 -1.15 -7.51 10.50
C LEU A 67 -0.23 -6.49 9.83
N VAL A 68 0.11 -5.41 10.52
CA VAL A 68 1.03 -4.37 10.01
C VAL A 68 2.39 -4.99 9.65
N LYS A 69 2.93 -5.83 10.53
CA LYS A 69 4.19 -6.52 10.28
C LYS A 69 4.10 -7.38 9.01
N ASN A 70 3.03 -8.13 8.86
CA ASN A 70 2.84 -9.02 7.71
C ASN A 70 2.67 -8.23 6.42
N ILE A 71 1.98 -7.09 6.46
CA ILE A 71 1.86 -6.20 5.31
C ILE A 71 3.24 -5.74 4.86
N LYS A 72 4.07 -5.27 5.78
CA LYS A 72 5.43 -4.80 5.46
C LYS A 72 6.26 -5.90 4.82
N VAL A 73 6.25 -7.10 5.42
CA VAL A 73 7.01 -8.23 4.89
C VAL A 73 6.59 -8.55 3.46
N ARG A 74 5.29 -8.65 3.22
CA ARG A 74 4.81 -9.00 1.88
C ARG A 74 5.09 -7.94 0.84
N LEU A 75 4.93 -6.68 1.19
CA LEU A 75 5.23 -5.59 0.25
C LEU A 75 6.72 -5.49 -0.06
N LEU A 76 7.59 -5.66 0.96
CA LEU A 76 9.02 -5.67 0.74
C LEU A 76 9.44 -6.84 -0.16
N GLU A 77 8.87 -8.02 0.05
CA GLU A 77 9.13 -9.19 -0.81
C GLU A 77 8.65 -8.96 -2.25
N ALA A 78 7.59 -8.18 -2.43
CA ALA A 78 7.08 -7.84 -3.75
C ALA A 78 7.87 -6.72 -4.45
N GLY A 79 8.88 -6.16 -3.78
CA GLY A 79 9.76 -5.15 -4.37
C GLY A 79 9.46 -3.71 -3.95
N PHE A 80 8.51 -3.51 -3.04
CA PHE A 80 8.22 -2.18 -2.51
C PHE A 80 9.28 -1.78 -1.47
N LYS A 81 9.53 -0.48 -1.36
CA LYS A 81 10.38 0.10 -0.31
C LYS A 81 9.51 0.92 0.62
N ARG A 82 9.69 0.74 1.92
CA ARG A 82 8.98 1.56 2.91
C ARG A 82 9.57 2.97 2.95
N ILE A 83 8.70 3.97 2.98
CA ILE A 83 9.08 5.37 3.11
C ILE A 83 8.91 5.82 4.56
N ASP A 84 7.69 5.76 5.07
CA ASP A 84 7.37 6.16 6.43
C ASP A 84 6.05 5.53 6.88
N GLU A 85 5.70 5.73 8.14
CA GLU A 85 4.44 5.28 8.71
C GLU A 85 4.08 6.10 9.94
N ALA A 86 2.78 6.14 10.24
CA ALA A 86 2.28 6.85 11.43
C ALA A 86 1.01 6.18 11.94
N ASP A 87 0.79 6.31 13.24
CA ASP A 87 -0.41 5.80 13.90
C ASP A 87 -1.37 6.95 14.19
N PHE A 88 -2.66 6.67 14.01
CA PHE A 88 -3.73 7.61 14.28
C PHE A 88 -4.86 6.91 15.03
N TYR A 89 -5.71 7.69 15.68
CA TYR A 89 -6.93 7.18 16.28
C TYR A 89 -8.08 8.11 15.92
N GLU A 90 -9.15 7.53 15.37
CA GLU A 90 -10.33 8.30 15.03
C GLU A 90 -11.37 8.19 16.14
N THR A 91 -11.62 9.30 16.83
CA THR A 91 -12.56 9.33 17.95
C THR A 91 -14.00 9.08 17.51
N ASP A 92 -14.38 9.55 16.33
CA ASP A 92 -15.76 9.42 15.84
C ASP A 92 -16.17 7.97 15.57
N THR A 93 -15.25 7.15 15.07
CA THR A 93 -15.52 5.77 14.69
C THR A 93 -14.97 4.76 15.69
N GLY A 94 -14.07 5.18 16.57
CA GLY A 94 -13.36 4.27 17.47
C GLY A 94 -12.36 3.38 16.76
N LEU A 95 -11.90 3.78 15.57
CA LEU A 95 -10.94 3.01 14.79
C LEU A 95 -9.52 3.48 15.04
N TYR A 96 -8.63 2.52 15.26
CA TYR A 96 -7.20 2.74 15.16
C TYR A 96 -6.81 2.70 13.69
N HIS A 97 -5.92 3.58 13.30
CA HIS A 97 -5.53 3.71 11.91
C HIS A 97 -4.01 3.78 11.80
N LYS A 98 -3.45 2.89 10.99
CA LYS A 98 -2.03 2.90 10.66
C LYS A 98 -1.88 3.30 9.20
N GLY A 99 -1.23 4.42 8.93
CA GLY A 99 -0.89 4.83 7.57
C GLY A 99 0.56 4.49 7.27
N MET A 100 0.80 3.75 6.18
CA MET A 100 2.14 3.36 5.75
C MET A 100 2.34 3.79 4.31
N ARG A 101 3.49 4.38 4.00
CA ARG A 101 3.79 4.79 2.64
C ARG A 101 4.96 4.00 2.09
N PHE A 102 4.81 3.60 0.82
CA PHE A 102 5.75 2.74 0.11
C PHE A 102 6.03 3.31 -1.27
N PHE A 103 7.19 2.95 -1.79
CA PHE A 103 7.62 3.27 -3.15
C PHE A 103 7.84 1.98 -3.93
N TYR A 104 7.40 1.97 -5.19
CA TYR A 104 7.63 0.88 -6.11
C TYR A 104 8.07 1.44 -7.48
N LEU A 105 9.17 0.92 -8.00
CA LEU A 105 9.67 1.32 -9.31
C LEU A 105 9.26 0.29 -10.35
N GLU A 106 8.43 0.72 -11.27
CA GLU A 106 7.96 -0.12 -12.37
C GLU A 106 8.69 0.23 -13.65
N GLU A 107 9.30 -0.77 -14.29
CA GLU A 107 9.90 -0.61 -15.58
C GLU A 107 8.83 -0.59 -16.66
N GLN A 108 8.87 0.42 -17.52
CA GLN A 108 7.97 0.49 -18.66
C GLN A 108 8.62 -0.15 -19.86
N GLU A 109 7.92 -1.06 -20.51
CA GLU A 109 8.37 -1.63 -21.75
C GLU A 109 8.24 -0.58 -22.85
N VAL A 110 9.35 -0.34 -23.54
CA VAL A 110 9.36 0.51 -24.72
C VAL A 110 9.25 -0.40 -25.93
N GLU A 111 8.14 -0.33 -26.61
CA GLU A 111 7.97 -1.04 -27.86
C GLU A 111 8.49 -0.22 -29.04
#